data_88eecb8c683092f22fd7231257d82ba5
#
_entry.id   88eecb8c683092f22fd7231257d82ba5
#
_cell.length_a   1.000
_cell.length_b   1.000
_cell.length_c   1.000
_cell.angle_alpha   90.00
_cell.angle_beta   90.00
_cell.angle_gamma   90.00
#
_symmetry.space_group_name_H-M   'P 1'
#
loop_
_entity.id
_entity.type
_entity.pdbx_description
1 polymer ?
#
loop_
_entity_poly.entity_id
_entity_poly.type
_entity_poly.pdbx_seq_one_letter_code
_entity_poly.pdbx_strand_id
1 'polypeptide(L)'
;MQHKAMSDFKEQVEIDKQRSELEKEYSDLAAQYDQFEGQKMMFNNDSLIEKLDAEKVKVQRLLEELRTVKNTSSARIEELKRELTTLRGIMRHYVMQIDSLNVANKQLREENAKVTRRYREVAQTASQLKQEREELTEKVTLAAKLDAVGIVVTPIDSRGKTAKKIKKTDKIKITFSIAKNVTAEVGEKYIYAPIVKPDGDVLVKDRADVFPFEDREINYSCRKLIEYTGEELNDVTMYWAVEEFLYPGEYRVDIFADNYKIGTRSFTLKQ
;
A
#
# COMPACT_ATOMS: atom_id res chain seq x y z
N MET A 1 26.84 -69.47 -62.09
CA MET A 1 27.54 -68.91 -60.91
C MET A 1 27.90 -67.44 -61.12
N GLN A 2 28.38 -66.96 -62.28
CA GLN A 2 28.75 -65.56 -62.46
C GLN A 2 27.59 -64.52 -62.36
N HIS A 3 26.36 -64.87 -62.79
CA HIS A 3 25.21 -64.02 -62.69
C HIS A 3 24.78 -63.72 -61.25
N LYS A 4 24.87 -64.67 -60.36
CA LYS A 4 24.50 -64.55 -58.96
C LYS A 4 25.53 -63.61 -58.21
N ALA A 5 26.85 -63.87 -58.46
CA ALA A 5 27.88 -63.11 -57.89
C ALA A 5 27.86 -61.59 -58.31
N MET A 6 27.41 -61.33 -59.55
CA MET A 6 27.26 -59.93 -60.05
C MET A 6 26.01 -59.27 -59.50
N SER A 7 24.93 -60.04 -59.21
CA SER A 7 23.75 -59.53 -58.53
C SER A 7 24.05 -59.18 -57.08
N ASP A 8 24.72 -60.07 -56.36
CA ASP A 8 25.11 -59.91 -54.96
C ASP A 8 26.07 -58.73 -54.80
N PHE A 9 26.98 -58.53 -55.76
CA PHE A 9 27.90 -57.36 -55.75
C PHE A 9 27.10 -56.06 -55.99
N LYS A 10 26.16 -55.99 -56.90
CA LYS A 10 25.33 -54.79 -57.14
C LYS A 10 24.48 -54.44 -55.91
N GLU A 11 23.89 -55.43 -55.26
CA GLU A 11 23.12 -55.27 -54.03
C GLU A 11 23.97 -54.74 -52.88
N GLN A 12 25.22 -55.28 -52.73
CA GLN A 12 26.13 -54.79 -51.71
C GLN A 12 26.56 -53.35 -51.97
N VAL A 13 26.82 -52.92 -53.21
CA VAL A 13 27.15 -51.56 -53.56
C VAL A 13 26.00 -50.61 -53.27
N GLU A 14 24.75 -51.04 -53.50
CA GLU A 14 23.58 -50.23 -53.22
C GLU A 14 23.38 -50.06 -51.70
N ILE A 15 23.57 -51.14 -50.90
CA ILE A 15 23.49 -51.09 -49.44
C ILE A 15 24.58 -50.14 -48.88
N ASP A 16 25.79 -50.23 -49.39
CA ASP A 16 26.91 -49.35 -48.95
C ASP A 16 26.63 -47.88 -49.26
N LYS A 17 26.02 -47.59 -50.39
CA LYS A 17 25.59 -46.23 -50.76
C LYS A 17 24.50 -45.73 -49.81
N GLN A 18 23.46 -46.52 -49.58
CA GLN A 18 22.36 -46.14 -48.67
C GLN A 18 22.84 -45.96 -47.24
N ARG A 19 23.80 -46.78 -46.79
CA ARG A 19 24.45 -46.65 -45.48
C ARG A 19 25.18 -45.30 -45.35
N SER A 20 25.94 -44.92 -46.38
CA SER A 20 26.67 -43.65 -46.41
C SER A 20 25.75 -42.45 -46.40
N GLU A 21 24.64 -42.53 -47.14
CA GLU A 21 23.61 -41.49 -47.14
C GLU A 21 22.96 -41.35 -45.75
N LEU A 22 22.56 -42.47 -45.10
CA LEU A 22 22.04 -42.50 -43.75
C LEU A 22 23.02 -41.99 -42.72
N GLU A 23 24.30 -42.36 -42.79
CA GLU A 23 25.33 -41.84 -41.90
C GLU A 23 25.38 -40.32 -41.95
N LYS A 24 25.33 -39.73 -43.12
CA LYS A 24 25.26 -38.27 -43.30
C LYS A 24 24.00 -37.67 -42.67
N GLU A 25 22.83 -38.25 -42.90
CA GLU A 25 21.55 -37.78 -42.38
C GLU A 25 21.49 -37.88 -40.85
N TYR A 26 22.02 -38.94 -40.22
CA TYR A 26 22.15 -39.06 -38.77
C TYR A 26 23.17 -38.07 -38.21
N SER A 27 24.27 -37.78 -38.92
CA SER A 27 25.25 -36.80 -38.54
C SER A 27 24.65 -35.38 -38.54
N ASP A 28 23.85 -35.08 -39.58
CA ASP A 28 23.12 -33.79 -39.65
C ASP A 28 22.12 -33.64 -38.51
N LEU A 29 21.41 -34.70 -38.17
CA LEU A 29 20.45 -34.71 -37.05
C LEU A 29 21.19 -34.56 -35.70
N ALA A 30 22.31 -35.22 -35.51
CA ALA A 30 23.13 -35.08 -34.32
C ALA A 30 23.61 -33.63 -34.13
N ALA A 31 24.05 -32.98 -35.21
CA ALA A 31 24.47 -31.57 -35.19
C ALA A 31 23.29 -30.61 -34.79
N GLN A 32 22.08 -30.92 -35.24
CA GLN A 32 20.88 -30.19 -34.82
C GLN A 32 20.63 -30.31 -33.30
N TYR A 33 20.73 -31.53 -32.74
CA TYR A 33 20.62 -31.74 -31.29
C TYR A 33 21.71 -30.97 -30.52
N ASP A 34 22.94 -30.97 -31.03
CA ASP A 34 24.04 -30.18 -30.41
C ASP A 34 23.80 -28.68 -30.43
N GLN A 35 23.21 -28.16 -31.51
CA GLN A 35 22.83 -26.76 -31.58
C GLN A 35 21.79 -26.38 -30.51
N PHE A 36 20.82 -27.25 -30.26
CA PHE A 36 19.82 -27.01 -29.20
C PHE A 36 20.40 -27.16 -27.79
N GLU A 37 21.41 -27.96 -27.60
CA GLU A 37 22.12 -28.10 -26.31
C GLU A 37 22.71 -26.76 -25.86
N GLY A 38 23.27 -25.97 -26.78
CA GLY A 38 23.76 -24.62 -26.50
C GLY A 38 22.68 -23.62 -26.01
N GLN A 39 21.40 -23.91 -26.28
CA GLN A 39 20.26 -23.09 -25.88
C GLN A 39 19.57 -23.58 -24.59
N LYS A 40 19.97 -24.72 -24.02
CA LYS A 40 19.36 -25.33 -22.81
C LYS A 40 19.24 -24.37 -21.64
N MET A 41 20.23 -23.49 -21.44
CA MET A 41 20.23 -22.50 -20.34
C MET A 41 19.08 -21.48 -20.44
N MET A 42 18.42 -21.35 -21.60
CA MET A 42 17.26 -20.50 -21.80
C MET A 42 15.92 -21.18 -21.47
N PHE A 43 15.93 -22.52 -21.28
CA PHE A 43 14.74 -23.32 -21.08
C PHE A 43 14.60 -23.71 -19.60
N ASN A 44 13.64 -23.16 -18.95
CA ASN A 44 13.29 -23.49 -17.56
C ASN A 44 12.33 -24.70 -17.50
N ASN A 45 12.63 -25.76 -18.28
CA ASN A 45 11.82 -26.98 -18.36
C ASN A 45 12.71 -28.22 -18.35
N ASP A 46 13.03 -28.72 -17.17
CA ASP A 46 13.91 -29.87 -16.95
C ASP A 46 13.40 -31.13 -17.66
N SER A 47 12.09 -31.38 -17.68
CA SER A 47 11.48 -32.53 -18.35
C SER A 47 11.70 -32.53 -19.87
N LEU A 48 11.67 -31.33 -20.50
CA LEU A 48 11.92 -31.19 -21.94
C LEU A 48 13.39 -31.41 -22.24
N ILE A 49 14.28 -30.91 -21.38
CA ILE A 49 15.73 -31.06 -21.47
C ILE A 49 16.09 -32.57 -21.38
N GLU A 50 15.58 -33.31 -20.39
CA GLU A 50 15.81 -34.73 -20.21
C GLU A 50 15.39 -35.55 -21.44
N LYS A 51 14.24 -35.23 -22.03
CA LYS A 51 13.74 -35.90 -23.24
C LYS A 51 14.64 -35.61 -24.46
N LEU A 52 15.07 -34.37 -24.65
CA LEU A 52 16.02 -34.02 -25.71
C LEU A 52 17.34 -34.75 -25.57
N ASP A 53 17.86 -34.89 -24.35
CA ASP A 53 19.10 -35.60 -24.06
C ASP A 53 18.98 -37.11 -24.35
N ALA A 54 17.85 -37.70 -23.95
CA ALA A 54 17.58 -39.13 -24.24
C ALA A 54 17.53 -39.41 -25.75
N GLU A 55 16.86 -38.55 -26.52
CA GLU A 55 16.81 -38.68 -27.97
C GLU A 55 18.16 -38.40 -28.65
N LYS A 56 18.94 -37.45 -28.17
CA LYS A 56 20.31 -37.21 -28.63
C LYS A 56 21.20 -38.44 -28.46
N VAL A 57 21.13 -39.11 -27.31
CA VAL A 57 21.90 -40.34 -27.05
C VAL A 57 21.50 -41.44 -28.04
N LYS A 58 20.22 -41.57 -28.40
CA LYS A 58 19.77 -42.54 -29.42
C LYS A 58 20.36 -42.23 -30.79
N VAL A 59 20.33 -40.97 -31.22
CA VAL A 59 20.90 -40.52 -32.50
C VAL A 59 22.38 -40.81 -32.54
N GLN A 60 23.13 -40.52 -31.50
CA GLN A 60 24.57 -40.80 -31.41
C GLN A 60 24.88 -42.28 -31.47
N ARG A 61 24.10 -43.11 -30.78
CA ARG A 61 24.26 -44.57 -30.82
C ARG A 61 24.02 -45.14 -32.21
N LEU A 62 22.98 -44.69 -32.91
CA LEU A 62 22.65 -45.18 -34.25
C LEU A 62 23.66 -44.68 -35.29
N LEU A 63 24.20 -43.46 -35.11
CA LEU A 63 25.29 -42.97 -35.93
C LEU A 63 26.57 -43.79 -35.77
N GLU A 64 26.92 -44.17 -34.52
CA GLU A 64 28.08 -45.01 -34.24
C GLU A 64 27.90 -46.44 -34.81
N GLU A 65 26.67 -47.01 -34.73
CA GLU A 65 26.32 -48.26 -35.39
C GLU A 65 26.59 -48.21 -36.88
N LEU A 66 26.12 -47.14 -37.58
CA LEU A 66 26.35 -46.97 -39.02
C LEU A 66 27.84 -46.84 -39.39
N ARG A 67 28.66 -46.27 -38.51
CA ARG A 67 30.12 -46.13 -38.72
C ARG A 67 30.87 -47.42 -38.47
N THR A 68 30.49 -48.22 -37.50
CA THR A 68 31.26 -49.38 -37.05
C THR A 68 30.88 -50.70 -37.71
N VAL A 69 29.55 -50.85 -38.02
CA VAL A 69 29.06 -52.11 -38.61
C VAL A 69 29.32 -52.15 -40.12
N LYS A 70 30.28 -52.94 -40.55
CA LYS A 70 30.68 -53.03 -41.97
C LYS A 70 29.67 -53.82 -42.83
N ASN A 71 29.00 -54.83 -42.29
CA ASN A 71 28.05 -55.67 -42.99
C ASN A 71 26.63 -55.42 -42.49
N THR A 72 25.98 -54.37 -42.99
CA THR A 72 24.62 -54.02 -42.68
C THR A 72 23.66 -54.70 -43.67
N SER A 73 22.60 -55.36 -43.22
CA SER A 73 21.59 -55.96 -44.10
C SER A 73 20.61 -54.90 -44.65
N SER A 74 20.05 -55.15 -45.82
CA SER A 74 19.03 -54.30 -46.42
C SER A 74 17.83 -54.09 -45.45
N ALA A 75 17.43 -55.08 -44.68
CA ALA A 75 16.38 -54.97 -43.67
C ALA A 75 16.76 -53.97 -42.55
N ARG A 76 18.03 -53.92 -42.09
CA ARG A 76 18.50 -52.98 -41.09
C ARG A 76 18.60 -51.55 -41.60
N ILE A 77 18.95 -51.41 -42.88
CA ILE A 77 18.93 -50.11 -43.54
C ILE A 77 17.50 -49.52 -43.55
N GLU A 78 16.50 -50.29 -43.87
CA GLU A 78 15.11 -49.87 -43.87
C GLU A 78 14.58 -49.55 -42.47
N GLU A 79 15.01 -50.31 -41.47
CA GLU A 79 14.71 -50.01 -40.05
C GLU A 79 15.33 -48.71 -39.61
N LEU A 80 16.60 -48.45 -39.90
CA LEU A 80 17.31 -47.23 -39.59
C LEU A 80 16.69 -45.99 -40.28
N LYS A 81 16.19 -46.15 -41.50
CA LYS A 81 15.43 -45.07 -42.21
C LYS A 81 14.14 -44.70 -41.45
N ARG A 82 13.42 -45.70 -40.95
CA ARG A 82 12.19 -45.49 -40.15
C ARG A 82 12.52 -44.81 -38.82
N GLU A 83 13.56 -45.26 -38.12
CA GLU A 83 14.02 -44.64 -36.88
C GLU A 83 14.43 -43.20 -37.11
N LEU A 84 15.18 -42.87 -38.18
CA LEU A 84 15.55 -41.54 -38.55
C LEU A 84 14.32 -40.64 -38.76
N THR A 85 13.32 -41.14 -39.47
CA THR A 85 12.07 -40.39 -39.72
C THR A 85 11.35 -40.06 -38.40
N THR A 86 11.30 -41.05 -37.50
CA THR A 86 10.70 -40.87 -36.16
C THR A 86 11.48 -39.86 -35.32
N LEU A 87 12.81 -39.94 -35.26
CA LEU A 87 13.68 -39.04 -34.52
C LEU A 87 13.60 -37.59 -35.04
N ARG A 88 13.52 -37.42 -36.37
CA ARG A 88 13.26 -36.10 -36.97
C ARG A 88 11.89 -35.54 -36.59
N GLY A 89 10.87 -36.37 -36.55
CA GLY A 89 9.54 -35.98 -36.09
C GLY A 89 9.54 -35.49 -34.65
N ILE A 90 10.18 -36.25 -33.78
CA ILE A 90 10.35 -35.89 -32.35
C ILE A 90 11.10 -34.58 -32.21
N MET A 91 12.21 -34.42 -32.95
CA MET A 91 12.99 -33.18 -32.93
C MET A 91 12.16 -31.95 -33.33
N ARG A 92 11.41 -32.05 -34.44
CA ARG A 92 10.50 -30.97 -34.85
C ARG A 92 9.49 -30.59 -33.78
N HIS A 93 8.91 -31.62 -33.13
CA HIS A 93 7.95 -31.41 -32.05
C HIS A 93 8.57 -30.65 -30.88
N TYR A 94 9.78 -31.00 -30.45
CA TYR A 94 10.49 -30.30 -29.40
C TYR A 94 10.84 -28.85 -29.79
N VAL A 95 11.29 -28.61 -31.03
CA VAL A 95 11.55 -27.27 -31.53
C VAL A 95 10.28 -26.40 -31.45
N MET A 96 9.14 -26.91 -31.90
CA MET A 96 7.87 -26.19 -31.81
C MET A 96 7.46 -25.90 -30.37
N GLN A 97 7.66 -26.83 -29.45
CA GLN A 97 7.39 -26.61 -28.02
C GLN A 97 8.31 -25.50 -27.44
N ILE A 98 9.58 -25.52 -27.78
CA ILE A 98 10.58 -24.54 -27.35
C ILE A 98 10.18 -23.14 -27.84
N ASP A 99 9.84 -23.02 -29.11
CA ASP A 99 9.41 -21.74 -29.70
C ASP A 99 8.14 -21.21 -29.01
N SER A 100 7.16 -22.09 -28.78
CA SER A 100 5.92 -21.73 -28.09
C SER A 100 6.19 -21.25 -26.64
N LEU A 101 7.06 -21.96 -25.92
CA LEU A 101 7.45 -21.59 -24.56
C LEU A 101 8.20 -20.25 -24.52
N ASN A 102 9.07 -20.00 -25.48
CA ASN A 102 9.81 -18.73 -25.59
C ASN A 102 8.88 -17.56 -25.82
N VAL A 103 7.88 -17.72 -26.73
CA VAL A 103 6.86 -16.69 -26.98
C VAL A 103 6.05 -16.43 -25.71
N ALA A 104 5.57 -17.49 -25.06
CA ALA A 104 4.80 -17.36 -23.81
C ALA A 104 5.61 -16.70 -22.68
N ASN A 105 6.87 -17.08 -22.50
CA ASN A 105 7.76 -16.47 -21.52
C ASN A 105 7.99 -14.98 -21.79
N LYS A 106 8.18 -14.59 -23.06
CA LYS A 106 8.32 -13.20 -23.44
C LYS A 106 7.07 -12.41 -23.10
N GLN A 107 5.89 -12.93 -23.46
CA GLN A 107 4.61 -12.30 -23.15
C GLN A 107 4.40 -12.14 -21.64
N LEU A 108 4.66 -13.21 -20.86
CA LEU A 108 4.53 -13.16 -19.41
C LEU A 108 5.47 -12.15 -18.76
N ARG A 109 6.70 -12.02 -19.26
CA ARG A 109 7.66 -10.99 -18.76
C ARG A 109 7.15 -9.58 -19.06
N GLU A 110 6.61 -9.34 -20.24
CA GLU A 110 6.04 -8.05 -20.63
C GLU A 110 4.79 -7.71 -19.78
N GLU A 111 3.90 -8.69 -19.56
CA GLU A 111 2.74 -8.51 -18.70
C GLU A 111 3.13 -8.27 -17.25
N ASN A 112 4.06 -9.02 -16.70
CA ASN A 112 4.57 -8.82 -15.35
C ASN A 112 5.19 -7.42 -15.19
N ALA A 113 5.94 -6.96 -16.18
CA ALA A 113 6.50 -5.61 -16.17
C ALA A 113 5.40 -4.52 -16.17
N LYS A 114 4.33 -4.73 -16.97
CA LYS A 114 3.16 -3.82 -17.00
C LYS A 114 2.42 -3.82 -15.67
N VAL A 115 2.14 -5.00 -15.11
CA VAL A 115 1.45 -5.14 -13.81
C VAL A 115 2.28 -4.49 -12.70
N THR A 116 3.58 -4.75 -12.65
CA THR A 116 4.48 -4.16 -11.66
C THR A 116 4.51 -2.63 -11.75
N ARG A 117 4.52 -2.08 -12.98
CA ARG A 117 4.46 -0.63 -13.19
C ARG A 117 3.15 -0.05 -12.67
N ARG A 118 2.00 -0.64 -13.07
CA ARG A 118 0.67 -0.21 -12.61
C ARG A 118 0.55 -0.30 -11.10
N TYR A 119 1.06 -1.37 -10.48
CA TYR A 119 1.04 -1.51 -9.04
C TYR A 119 1.79 -0.37 -8.33
N ARG A 120 2.98 0.00 -8.84
CA ARG A 120 3.76 1.12 -8.31
C ARG A 120 3.04 2.45 -8.47
N GLU A 121 2.44 2.71 -9.63
CA GLU A 121 1.66 3.93 -9.89
C GLU A 121 0.46 4.04 -8.94
N VAL A 122 -0.31 2.95 -8.77
CA VAL A 122 -1.45 2.91 -7.84
C VAL A 122 -1.00 3.10 -6.40
N ALA A 123 0.07 2.44 -5.97
CA ALA A 123 0.61 2.59 -4.61
C ALA A 123 1.08 4.02 -4.34
N GLN A 124 1.75 4.65 -5.30
CA GLN A 124 2.18 6.05 -5.19
C GLN A 124 0.98 7.00 -5.12
N THR A 125 0.00 6.83 -6.01
CA THR A 125 -1.23 7.64 -6.00
C THR A 125 -2.00 7.48 -4.69
N ALA A 126 -2.15 6.23 -4.19
CA ALA A 126 -2.81 5.98 -2.91
C ALA A 126 -2.09 6.66 -1.74
N SER A 127 -0.75 6.65 -1.73
CA SER A 127 0.05 7.34 -0.71
C SER A 127 -0.15 8.85 -0.77
N GLN A 128 -0.14 9.44 -1.97
CA GLN A 128 -0.37 10.88 -2.16
C GLN A 128 -1.77 11.30 -1.71
N LEU A 129 -2.80 10.54 -2.12
CA LEU A 129 -4.18 10.81 -1.72
C LEU A 129 -4.39 10.69 -0.21
N LYS A 130 -3.71 9.73 0.44
CA LYS A 130 -3.75 9.59 1.89
C LYS A 130 -3.16 10.83 2.58
N GLN A 131 -2.00 11.29 2.13
CA GLN A 131 -1.35 12.48 2.68
C GLN A 131 -2.21 13.73 2.46
N GLU A 132 -2.74 13.92 1.26
CA GLU A 132 -3.63 15.06 0.95
C GLU A 132 -4.90 15.04 1.81
N ARG A 133 -5.48 13.85 2.00
CA ARG A 133 -6.64 13.68 2.90
C ARG A 133 -6.30 14.04 4.35
N GLU A 134 -5.14 13.64 4.86
CA GLU A 134 -4.69 13.96 6.21
C GLU A 134 -4.51 15.48 6.36
N GLU A 135 -3.83 16.13 5.41
CA GLU A 135 -3.65 17.59 5.42
C GLU A 135 -4.98 18.37 5.32
N LEU A 136 -5.89 17.92 4.46
CA LEU A 136 -7.22 18.53 4.34
C LEU A 136 -8.05 18.32 5.60
N THR A 137 -7.99 17.14 6.22
CA THR A 137 -8.70 16.86 7.47
C THR A 137 -8.19 17.75 8.59
N GLU A 138 -6.88 17.94 8.71
CA GLU A 138 -6.30 18.84 9.71
C GLU A 138 -6.74 20.29 9.48
N LYS A 139 -6.69 20.78 8.25
CA LYS A 139 -7.16 22.13 7.90
C LYS A 139 -8.63 22.34 8.21
N VAL A 140 -9.49 21.35 7.89
CA VAL A 140 -10.93 21.40 8.20
C VAL A 140 -11.14 21.42 9.71
N THR A 141 -10.43 20.60 10.46
CA THR A 141 -10.52 20.53 11.93
C THR A 141 -10.14 21.88 12.57
N LEU A 142 -9.06 22.51 12.11
CA LEU A 142 -8.66 23.83 12.58
C LEU A 142 -9.67 24.91 12.18
N ALA A 143 -10.20 24.85 10.97
CA ALA A 143 -11.22 25.80 10.50
C ALA A 143 -12.57 25.64 11.23
N ALA A 144 -12.88 24.43 11.72
CA ALA A 144 -14.08 24.13 12.47
C ALA A 144 -14.03 24.59 13.93
N LYS A 145 -12.87 25.01 14.43
CA LYS A 145 -12.71 25.53 15.80
C LYS A 145 -13.56 26.77 16.01
N LEU A 146 -14.35 26.76 17.08
CA LEU A 146 -15.11 27.95 17.49
C LEU A 146 -14.18 29.08 17.99
N ASP A 147 -14.66 30.29 17.96
CA ASP A 147 -13.95 31.46 18.48
C ASP A 147 -14.85 32.27 19.40
N ALA A 148 -14.44 32.49 20.65
CA ALA A 148 -15.15 33.31 21.61
C ALA A 148 -14.62 34.73 21.54
N VAL A 149 -15.47 35.64 21.10
CA VAL A 149 -15.15 37.05 20.90
C VAL A 149 -15.87 37.94 21.92
N GLY A 150 -15.35 39.15 22.16
CA GLY A 150 -15.97 40.11 23.04
C GLY A 150 -16.05 39.65 24.50
N ILE A 151 -15.07 38.88 24.98
CA ILE A 151 -15.08 38.30 26.34
C ILE A 151 -14.97 39.45 27.35
N VAL A 152 -15.98 39.54 28.21
CA VAL A 152 -16.04 40.48 29.34
C VAL A 152 -16.24 39.70 30.62
N VAL A 153 -15.36 39.93 31.60
CA VAL A 153 -15.44 39.34 32.92
C VAL A 153 -15.72 40.46 33.93
N THR A 154 -16.83 40.29 34.64
CA THR A 154 -17.32 41.34 35.60
C THR A 154 -17.60 40.68 36.95
N PRO A 155 -16.85 41.03 37.99
CA PRO A 155 -17.25 40.72 39.37
C PRO A 155 -18.54 41.51 39.69
N ILE A 156 -19.55 40.82 40.27
CA ILE A 156 -20.85 41.41 40.62
C ILE A 156 -21.22 41.11 42.08
N ASP A 157 -21.96 42.03 42.66
CA ASP A 157 -22.55 41.85 43.99
C ASP A 157 -23.88 41.05 43.96
N SER A 158 -24.48 40.84 45.10
CA SER A 158 -25.77 40.13 45.26
C SER A 158 -26.92 40.79 44.48
N ARG A 159 -26.81 42.04 44.13
CA ARG A 159 -27.82 42.81 43.38
C ARG A 159 -27.49 42.86 41.87
N GLY A 160 -26.41 42.16 41.43
CA GLY A 160 -25.99 42.17 40.05
C GLY A 160 -25.22 43.41 39.58
N LYS A 161 -24.86 44.31 40.52
CA LYS A 161 -24.05 45.50 40.19
C LYS A 161 -22.55 45.16 40.22
N THR A 162 -21.75 45.82 39.38
CA THR A 162 -20.29 45.66 39.34
C THR A 162 -19.67 45.88 40.71
N ALA A 163 -19.02 44.87 41.23
CA ALA A 163 -18.27 44.94 42.48
C ALA A 163 -16.83 45.38 42.22
N LYS A 164 -16.42 46.48 42.84
CA LYS A 164 -15.04 46.99 42.68
C LYS A 164 -14.04 46.37 43.65
N LYS A 165 -14.53 45.70 44.69
CA LYS A 165 -13.73 45.10 45.77
C LYS A 165 -14.09 43.62 45.96
N ILE A 166 -13.11 42.80 46.28
CA ILE A 166 -13.29 41.37 46.54
C ILE A 166 -14.38 41.13 47.58
N LYS A 167 -14.37 41.81 48.71
CA LYS A 167 -15.33 41.68 49.80
C LYS A 167 -16.80 41.91 49.38
N LYS A 168 -17.04 42.53 48.24
CA LYS A 168 -18.38 42.82 47.72
C LYS A 168 -18.72 41.93 46.51
N THR A 169 -17.84 41.01 46.12
CA THR A 169 -18.02 40.14 44.98
C THR A 169 -18.73 38.87 45.42
N ASP A 170 -19.97 38.66 44.95
CA ASP A 170 -20.72 37.45 45.20
C ASP A 170 -20.64 36.48 44.03
N LYS A 171 -20.48 36.97 42.81
CA LYS A 171 -20.36 36.17 41.59
C LYS A 171 -19.33 36.82 40.60
N ILE A 172 -18.74 35.96 39.81
CA ILE A 172 -18.01 36.40 38.61
C ILE A 172 -18.90 36.10 37.40
N LYS A 173 -19.30 37.14 36.68
CA LYS A 173 -20.07 37.09 35.45
C LYS A 173 -19.11 37.08 34.25
N ILE A 174 -19.24 36.11 33.36
CA ILE A 174 -18.48 35.98 32.13
C ILE A 174 -19.48 36.12 30.98
N THR A 175 -19.28 37.07 30.09
CA THR A 175 -20.15 37.30 28.91
C THR A 175 -19.25 37.33 27.66
N PHE A 176 -19.67 36.67 26.61
CA PHE A 176 -18.97 36.62 25.33
C PHE A 176 -19.95 36.25 24.20
N SER A 177 -19.51 36.42 22.96
CA SER A 177 -20.20 35.89 21.79
C SER A 177 -19.35 34.81 21.15
N ILE A 178 -19.99 33.89 20.46
CA ILE A 178 -19.32 32.92 19.62
C ILE A 178 -19.46 33.39 18.19
N ALA A 179 -18.33 33.55 17.51
CA ALA A 179 -18.30 34.00 16.13
C ALA A 179 -18.97 33.03 15.18
N LYS A 180 -19.51 33.52 14.07
CA LYS A 180 -20.03 32.69 12.98
C LYS A 180 -18.94 31.79 12.45
N ASN A 181 -19.23 30.48 12.35
CA ASN A 181 -18.35 29.50 11.74
C ASN A 181 -19.15 28.42 11.02
N VAL A 182 -19.23 28.53 9.71
CA VAL A 182 -19.99 27.61 8.85
C VAL A 182 -19.33 26.22 8.70
N THR A 183 -18.07 26.08 9.11
CA THR A 183 -17.32 24.82 9.07
C THR A 183 -17.48 24.05 10.38
N ALA A 184 -17.84 24.74 11.47
CA ALA A 184 -18.04 24.09 12.76
C ALA A 184 -19.30 23.20 12.74
N GLU A 185 -19.22 22.08 13.42
CA GLU A 185 -20.36 21.17 13.58
C GLU A 185 -21.47 21.87 14.37
N VAL A 186 -22.69 21.82 13.85
CA VAL A 186 -23.88 22.38 14.50
C VAL A 186 -24.45 21.41 15.52
N GLY A 187 -25.12 21.95 16.54
CA GLY A 187 -25.77 21.14 17.58
C GLY A 187 -25.45 21.61 19.00
N GLU A 188 -25.78 20.77 19.96
CA GLU A 188 -25.51 21.03 21.37
C GLU A 188 -24.01 20.95 21.68
N LYS A 189 -23.48 21.98 22.35
CA LYS A 189 -22.07 22.07 22.75
C LYS A 189 -21.95 22.53 24.19
N TYR A 190 -21.06 21.86 24.93
CA TYR A 190 -20.69 22.33 26.25
C TYR A 190 -19.54 23.36 26.15
N ILE A 191 -19.80 24.50 26.76
CA ILE A 191 -18.76 25.52 26.98
C ILE A 191 -18.27 25.38 28.42
N TYR A 192 -16.94 25.26 28.58
CA TYR A 192 -16.29 25.21 29.89
C TYR A 192 -15.46 26.47 30.10
N ALA A 193 -15.52 27.03 31.30
CA ALA A 193 -14.77 28.22 31.64
C ALA A 193 -14.02 28.00 32.98
N PRO A 194 -12.77 27.55 32.96
CA PRO A 194 -11.88 27.64 34.11
C PRO A 194 -11.49 29.10 34.37
N ILE A 195 -11.58 29.49 35.62
CA ILE A 195 -11.08 30.78 36.14
C ILE A 195 -9.78 30.48 36.89
N VAL A 196 -8.67 30.87 36.31
CA VAL A 196 -7.34 30.65 36.86
C VAL A 196 -7.00 31.76 37.84
N LYS A 197 -6.63 31.41 39.05
CA LYS A 197 -6.18 32.31 40.13
C LYS A 197 -4.77 32.85 39.87
N PRO A 198 -4.35 33.89 40.59
CA PRO A 198 -2.97 34.40 40.48
C PRO A 198 -1.87 33.40 40.83
N ASP A 199 -2.18 32.40 41.63
CA ASP A 199 -1.26 31.31 42.00
C ASP A 199 -1.23 30.17 40.94
N GLY A 200 -2.01 30.26 39.86
CA GLY A 200 -2.08 29.31 38.78
C GLY A 200 -3.10 28.18 38.98
N ASP A 201 -3.76 28.09 40.15
CA ASP A 201 -4.81 27.10 40.43
C ASP A 201 -6.17 27.58 39.86
N VAL A 202 -7.13 26.69 39.69
CA VAL A 202 -8.45 26.97 39.14
C VAL A 202 -9.46 27.12 40.26
N LEU A 203 -10.34 28.14 40.17
CA LEU A 203 -11.50 28.24 41.04
C LEU A 203 -12.47 27.12 40.75
N VAL A 204 -12.76 26.27 41.69
CA VAL A 204 -13.65 25.12 41.54
C VAL A 204 -14.71 25.07 42.61
N LYS A 205 -15.88 24.54 42.28
CA LYS A 205 -16.90 24.19 43.25
C LYS A 205 -16.61 22.82 43.84
N ASP A 206 -16.28 21.85 42.99
CA ASP A 206 -15.87 20.52 43.32
C ASP A 206 -14.64 20.14 42.48
N ARG A 207 -13.68 19.47 43.09
CA ARG A 207 -12.50 18.97 42.38
C ARG A 207 -12.84 17.90 41.34
N ALA A 208 -14.01 17.29 41.42
CA ALA A 208 -14.55 16.38 40.43
C ALA A 208 -15.12 17.09 39.19
N ASP A 209 -15.29 18.41 39.23
CA ASP A 209 -15.71 19.21 38.08
C ASP A 209 -14.56 19.32 37.05
N VAL A 210 -14.46 18.33 36.17
CA VAL A 210 -13.42 18.22 35.15
C VAL A 210 -14.01 18.04 33.75
N PHE A 211 -13.27 18.40 32.74
CA PHE A 211 -13.58 18.11 31.34
C PHE A 211 -12.32 17.64 30.61
N PRO A 212 -12.47 16.81 29.57
CA PRO A 212 -11.33 16.33 28.78
C PRO A 212 -10.77 17.45 27.90
N PHE A 213 -9.45 17.61 27.93
CA PHE A 213 -8.71 18.52 27.05
C PHE A 213 -7.37 17.90 26.67
N GLU A 214 -7.17 17.66 25.37
CA GLU A 214 -6.04 16.85 24.89
C GLU A 214 -5.98 15.48 25.60
N ASP A 215 -4.85 15.11 26.17
CA ASP A 215 -4.64 13.84 26.87
C ASP A 215 -4.85 13.90 28.38
N ARG A 216 -5.50 14.95 28.89
CA ARG A 216 -5.70 15.17 30.33
C ARG A 216 -7.07 15.72 30.66
N GLU A 217 -7.45 15.64 31.92
CA GLU A 217 -8.62 16.30 32.47
C GLU A 217 -8.24 17.62 33.11
N ILE A 218 -9.04 18.66 32.85
CA ILE A 218 -8.85 20.01 33.41
C ILE A 218 -10.10 20.38 34.22
N ASN A 219 -9.90 20.96 35.41
CA ASN A 219 -10.98 21.52 36.19
C ASN A 219 -11.59 22.74 35.53
N TYR A 220 -12.89 22.89 35.66
CA TYR A 220 -13.62 24.10 35.24
C TYR A 220 -14.32 24.78 36.43
N SER A 221 -14.48 26.11 36.36
CA SER A 221 -15.23 26.89 37.35
C SER A 221 -16.71 26.89 37.04
N CYS A 222 -17.08 27.02 35.77
CA CYS A 222 -18.46 26.95 35.31
C CYS A 222 -18.53 26.32 33.92
N ARG A 223 -19.71 25.70 33.61
CA ARG A 223 -20.04 25.15 32.30
C ARG A 223 -21.41 25.61 31.85
N LYS A 224 -21.63 25.63 30.56
CA LYS A 224 -22.93 25.95 29.95
C LYS A 224 -23.15 25.12 28.71
N LEU A 225 -24.35 24.56 28.58
CA LEU A 225 -24.81 23.93 27.33
C LEU A 225 -25.38 25.03 26.44
N ILE A 226 -24.94 25.09 25.20
CA ILE A 226 -25.46 25.96 24.15
C ILE A 226 -25.90 25.14 22.95
N GLU A 227 -26.81 25.66 22.15
CA GLU A 227 -27.10 25.16 20.82
C GLU A 227 -26.44 26.08 19.80
N TYR A 228 -25.50 25.53 19.03
CA TYR A 228 -24.77 26.25 18.01
C TYR A 228 -25.29 25.89 16.63
N THR A 229 -25.65 26.91 15.83
CA THR A 229 -26.29 26.73 14.52
C THR A 229 -25.38 27.05 13.34
N GLY A 230 -24.10 27.33 13.59
CA GLY A 230 -23.18 27.82 12.58
C GLY A 230 -23.17 29.34 12.40
N GLU A 231 -24.17 30.02 12.94
CA GLU A 231 -24.28 31.48 12.94
C GLU A 231 -23.69 32.09 14.23
N GLU A 232 -23.51 33.40 14.24
CA GLU A 232 -23.03 34.10 15.43
C GLU A 232 -24.02 33.93 16.60
N LEU A 233 -23.50 33.49 17.75
CA LEU A 233 -24.28 33.37 18.97
C LEU A 233 -23.86 34.44 19.96
N ASN A 234 -24.74 35.46 20.14
CA ASN A 234 -24.47 36.62 20.99
C ASN A 234 -24.84 36.35 22.46
N ASP A 235 -24.22 37.11 23.35
CA ASP A 235 -24.59 37.24 24.78
C ASP A 235 -24.59 35.89 25.56
N VAL A 236 -23.66 35.02 25.22
CA VAL A 236 -23.45 33.82 26.05
C VAL A 236 -22.96 34.27 27.42
N THR A 237 -23.79 34.01 28.44
CA THR A 237 -23.45 34.44 29.80
C THR A 237 -23.31 33.25 30.72
N MET A 238 -22.24 33.23 31.51
CA MET A 238 -21.90 32.21 32.51
C MET A 238 -21.64 32.89 33.86
N TYR A 239 -21.88 32.20 34.94
CA TYR A 239 -21.65 32.73 36.27
C TYR A 239 -20.91 31.69 37.11
N TRP A 240 -19.93 32.18 37.87
CA TRP A 240 -19.33 31.44 38.96
C TRP A 240 -19.68 32.10 40.31
N ALA A 241 -20.32 31.38 41.20
CA ALA A 241 -20.58 31.89 42.57
C ALA A 241 -19.31 31.80 43.38
N VAL A 242 -19.06 32.83 44.19
CA VAL A 242 -17.86 32.89 45.06
C VAL A 242 -18.07 31.88 46.19
N GLU A 243 -17.42 30.73 46.08
CA GLU A 243 -17.43 29.61 47.05
C GLU A 243 -16.05 29.38 47.66
N GLU A 244 -15.03 30.08 47.19
CA GLU A 244 -13.66 30.05 47.70
C GLU A 244 -13.18 31.47 48.09
N PHE A 245 -12.12 31.50 48.87
CA PHE A 245 -11.48 32.77 49.19
C PHE A 245 -10.79 33.37 47.94
N LEU A 246 -11.12 34.62 47.63
CA LEU A 246 -10.51 35.37 46.53
C LEU A 246 -9.37 36.23 47.01
N TYR A 247 -8.24 36.15 46.33
CA TYR A 247 -7.06 36.95 46.58
C TYR A 247 -7.07 38.20 45.66
N PRO A 248 -6.48 39.31 46.09
CA PRO A 248 -6.19 40.39 45.14
C PRO A 248 -5.16 39.97 44.13
N GLY A 249 -5.33 40.32 42.87
CA GLY A 249 -4.41 39.94 41.82
C GLY A 249 -5.06 39.78 40.47
N GLU A 250 -4.29 39.33 39.52
CA GLU A 250 -4.73 39.04 38.15
C GLU A 250 -5.26 37.62 38.01
N TYR A 251 -6.48 37.50 37.55
CA TYR A 251 -7.17 36.28 37.21
C TYR A 251 -7.27 36.13 35.70
N ARG A 252 -7.35 34.91 35.22
CA ARG A 252 -7.56 34.62 33.81
C ARG A 252 -8.73 33.67 33.63
N VAL A 253 -9.62 33.99 32.73
CA VAL A 253 -10.68 33.11 32.27
C VAL A 253 -10.26 32.53 30.93
N ASP A 254 -10.21 31.22 30.83
CA ASP A 254 -10.05 30.52 29.58
C ASP A 254 -11.42 29.93 29.20
N ILE A 255 -11.76 29.93 27.91
CA ILE A 255 -13.03 29.39 27.40
C ILE A 255 -12.70 28.18 26.47
N PHE A 256 -13.35 27.08 26.70
CA PHE A 256 -13.14 25.85 25.94
C PHE A 256 -14.47 25.34 25.36
N ALA A 257 -14.39 24.81 24.14
CA ALA A 257 -15.45 24.05 23.47
C ALA A 257 -14.81 23.02 22.53
N ASP A 258 -15.47 21.86 22.36
CA ASP A 258 -15.04 20.83 21.40
C ASP A 258 -13.56 20.45 21.52
N ASN A 259 -13.04 20.32 22.75
CA ASN A 259 -11.62 20.03 23.04
C ASN A 259 -10.62 21.11 22.57
N TYR A 260 -11.07 22.36 22.35
CA TYR A 260 -10.24 23.49 21.98
C TYR A 260 -10.39 24.64 22.94
N LYS A 261 -9.29 25.37 23.20
CA LYS A 261 -9.38 26.67 23.82
C LYS A 261 -9.83 27.69 22.77
N ILE A 262 -10.99 28.27 22.98
CA ILE A 262 -11.67 29.16 22.03
C ILE A 262 -11.58 30.65 22.42
N GLY A 263 -11.10 30.96 23.62
CA GLY A 263 -10.91 32.31 24.04
C GLY A 263 -10.22 32.41 25.39
N THR A 264 -9.70 33.61 25.68
CA THR A 264 -9.06 33.91 26.98
C THR A 264 -9.22 35.38 27.31
N ARG A 265 -9.37 35.70 28.61
CA ARG A 265 -9.45 37.07 29.12
C ARG A 265 -8.88 37.13 30.52
N SER A 266 -7.97 38.08 30.76
CA SER A 266 -7.54 38.44 32.12
C SER A 266 -8.39 39.58 32.71
N PHE A 267 -8.55 39.52 34.02
CA PHE A 267 -9.19 40.59 34.82
C PHE A 267 -8.53 40.68 36.18
N THR A 268 -8.66 41.83 36.83
CA THR A 268 -8.00 42.09 38.12
C THR A 268 -9.04 42.28 39.21
N LEU A 269 -8.84 41.54 40.32
CA LEU A 269 -9.58 41.79 41.56
C LEU A 269 -8.75 42.63 42.52
N LYS A 270 -9.35 43.68 43.07
CA LYS A 270 -8.71 44.63 44.01
C LYS A 270 -9.26 44.38 45.41
N GLN A 271 -8.46 44.71 46.39
CA GLN A 271 -8.78 44.63 47.83
C GLN A 271 -9.95 45.56 48.26
#